data_75c5dbbd8f9424025151cdaa171344da
#
_entry.id   75c5dbbd8f9424025151cdaa171344da
#
_cell.length_a   1.000
_cell.length_b   1.000
_cell.length_c   1.000
_cell.angle_alpha   90.00
_cell.angle_beta   90.00
_cell.angle_gamma   90.00
#
_symmetry.space_group_name_H-M   'P 1'
#
loop_
_entity.id
_entity.type
_entity.pdbx_description
1 polymer ?
#
loop_
_entity_poly.entity_id
_entity_poly.type
_entity_poly.pdbx_seq_one_letter_code
_entity_poly.pdbx_strand_id
1 'polypeptide(L)'
;MKRFMNTLLVRAIVRCALWLGMTGPVFAQPVCDDAVNLPNPVYLTVGDTQTNLMRELGAKLRASEQITLIWRATGSCTNLDTLYGDLRMSGNFSYIPAGYDPKTMPTPPVCTISAPGVLADIANSIVFLDGCPTPKPSDVIDTLGPVQSFVFAVPLASSQRAITAEEAYFVFGFGMTGQVAPWLDNNLLFGRPATKGTVISIGASIGVPAGKWQGVKVNLSQELASMLSAAANPDRAIGILGGEVYDSYRATLKALAFRATKQHRAYWPDSTQSSFDKQNVRDGHYHLWSYTHWLQKTDMLGKPRKAVAQRVVDILVGNAVQPSVRFEPLDSTVRVGLIPRCAMRVQREREGGDFSLYQPDAPCGCYFDSQAIGNTRCTACIDSSSCSGGTCRHGFCEER
;
A
#
# COMPACT_ATOMS: atom_id res chain seq x y z
N MET A 1 -58.41 -65.12 -7.52
CA MET A 1 -59.65 -64.38 -7.45
C MET A 1 -59.38 -62.94 -7.85
N LYS A 2 -59.87 -62.57 -9.03
CA LYS A 2 -60.59 -61.36 -9.46
C LYS A 2 -59.98 -60.01 -9.08
N ARG A 3 -59.41 -59.35 -10.16
CA ARG A 3 -59.92 -58.10 -10.81
C ARG A 3 -59.77 -56.85 -9.96
N PHE A 4 -59.20 -55.74 -10.42
CA PHE A 4 -59.60 -54.86 -11.51
C PHE A 4 -58.48 -53.94 -11.95
N MET A 5 -58.38 -53.85 -13.25
CA MET A 5 -57.62 -52.87 -14.04
C MET A 5 -58.37 -51.51 -14.03
N ASN A 6 -57.72 -50.42 -13.80
CA ASN A 6 -58.25 -49.13 -14.24
C ASN A 6 -57.11 -48.20 -14.72
N THR A 7 -57.19 -47.94 -15.98
CA THR A 7 -56.40 -47.06 -16.81
C THR A 7 -56.71 -45.62 -16.47
N LEU A 8 -55.71 -44.78 -16.16
CA LEU A 8 -55.83 -43.32 -16.21
C LEU A 8 -54.69 -42.73 -16.97
N LEU A 9 -54.99 -42.32 -18.21
CA LEU A 9 -54.20 -41.40 -19.04
C LEU A 9 -54.03 -40.09 -18.32
N VAL A 10 -52.80 -39.71 -17.98
CA VAL A 10 -52.48 -38.36 -17.57
C VAL A 10 -51.62 -37.73 -18.71
N ARG A 11 -52.22 -36.75 -19.35
CA ARG A 11 -51.62 -35.90 -20.42
C ARG A 11 -50.40 -35.17 -19.87
N ALA A 12 -49.26 -35.48 -20.42
CA ALA A 12 -48.02 -34.71 -20.22
C ALA A 12 -48.16 -33.38 -21.03
N ILE A 13 -48.42 -32.29 -20.31
CA ILE A 13 -48.33 -30.93 -20.85
C ILE A 13 -46.82 -30.57 -20.79
N VAL A 14 -46.16 -30.65 -21.91
CA VAL A 14 -44.81 -30.10 -22.08
C VAL A 14 -44.94 -28.57 -22.06
N ARG A 15 -44.67 -27.95 -20.92
CA ARG A 15 -44.43 -26.50 -20.86
C ARG A 15 -43.01 -26.23 -21.29
N CYS A 16 -42.79 -25.87 -22.56
CA CYS A 16 -41.62 -25.16 -23.02
C CYS A 16 -41.58 -23.80 -22.33
N ALA A 17 -40.83 -23.72 -21.22
CA ALA A 17 -40.46 -22.44 -20.65
C ALA A 17 -39.43 -21.81 -21.59
N LEU A 18 -39.85 -20.85 -22.41
CA LEU A 18 -38.93 -19.94 -23.08
C LEU A 18 -38.15 -19.19 -22.01
N TRP A 19 -36.91 -19.58 -21.79
CA TRP A 19 -35.92 -18.75 -21.13
C TRP A 19 -35.60 -17.58 -22.07
N LEU A 20 -36.35 -16.50 -21.97
CA LEU A 20 -35.90 -15.19 -22.43
C LEU A 20 -34.67 -14.83 -21.56
N GLY A 21 -33.50 -15.12 -22.08
CA GLY A 21 -32.25 -14.63 -21.50
C GLY A 21 -32.34 -13.11 -21.48
N MET A 22 -32.53 -12.52 -20.30
CA MET A 22 -32.25 -11.12 -20.06
C MET A 22 -30.75 -10.95 -20.21
N THR A 23 -30.27 -10.72 -21.43
CA THR A 23 -28.97 -10.10 -21.65
C THR A 23 -29.12 -8.67 -21.16
N GLY A 24 -28.81 -8.46 -19.86
CA GLY A 24 -28.60 -7.10 -19.38
C GLY A 24 -27.57 -6.42 -20.30
N PRO A 25 -27.65 -5.10 -20.47
CA PRO A 25 -26.71 -4.38 -21.30
C PRO A 25 -25.30 -4.66 -20.75
N VAL A 26 -24.49 -5.38 -21.53
CA VAL A 26 -23.05 -5.47 -21.28
C VAL A 26 -22.52 -4.07 -21.58
N PHE A 27 -22.44 -3.23 -20.55
CA PHE A 27 -21.73 -1.96 -20.68
C PHE A 27 -20.28 -2.29 -21.03
N ALA A 28 -19.89 -1.91 -22.24
CA ALA A 28 -18.49 -2.00 -22.63
C ALA A 28 -17.64 -1.25 -21.60
N GLN A 29 -16.56 -1.87 -21.15
CA GLN A 29 -15.64 -1.19 -20.23
C GLN A 29 -15.15 0.10 -20.90
N PRO A 30 -15.13 1.23 -20.18
CA PRO A 30 -14.66 2.48 -20.75
C PRO A 30 -13.18 2.34 -21.17
N VAL A 31 -12.81 3.04 -22.24
CA VAL A 31 -11.41 3.15 -22.65
C VAL A 31 -10.69 4.17 -21.76
N CYS A 32 -9.45 3.86 -21.37
CA CYS A 32 -8.69 4.72 -20.44
C CYS A 32 -8.15 6.00 -21.11
N ASP A 33 -8.22 6.13 -22.41
CA ASP A 33 -7.81 7.30 -23.20
C ASP A 33 -8.98 8.24 -23.59
N ASP A 34 -10.15 8.03 -22.97
CA ASP A 34 -11.29 8.93 -23.11
C ASP A 34 -11.02 10.27 -22.41
N ALA A 35 -10.43 11.22 -23.16
CA ALA A 35 -10.04 12.53 -22.64
C ALA A 35 -11.23 13.39 -22.16
N VAL A 36 -12.45 13.11 -22.58
CA VAL A 36 -13.66 13.85 -22.18
C VAL A 36 -14.07 13.43 -20.76
N ASN A 37 -14.14 12.14 -20.51
CA ASN A 37 -14.56 11.59 -19.22
C ASN A 37 -13.39 11.41 -18.23
N LEU A 38 -12.15 11.32 -18.74
CA LEU A 38 -10.92 11.12 -17.97
C LEU A 38 -9.90 12.24 -18.24
N PRO A 39 -10.20 13.51 -17.84
CA PRO A 39 -9.32 14.62 -18.12
C PRO A 39 -7.96 14.51 -17.44
N ASN A 40 -6.93 15.05 -18.08
CA ASN A 40 -5.55 15.08 -17.61
C ASN A 40 -5.11 13.70 -17.05
N PRO A 41 -5.19 12.62 -17.83
CA PRO A 41 -4.88 11.28 -17.36
C PRO A 41 -3.42 11.16 -16.98
N VAL A 42 -3.14 10.54 -15.83
CA VAL A 42 -1.80 10.16 -15.38
C VAL A 42 -1.76 8.65 -15.22
N TYR A 43 -0.87 7.99 -15.98
CA TYR A 43 -0.72 6.54 -16.01
C TYR A 43 0.37 6.09 -15.03
N LEU A 44 -0.02 5.24 -14.07
CA LEU A 44 0.90 4.78 -13.04
C LEU A 44 1.04 3.26 -13.04
N THR A 45 2.23 2.80 -12.66
CA THR A 45 2.46 1.44 -12.19
C THR A 45 2.87 1.50 -10.72
N VAL A 46 2.07 0.86 -9.85
CA VAL A 46 2.23 0.99 -8.39
C VAL A 46 2.25 -0.38 -7.70
N GLY A 47 2.73 -0.43 -6.47
CA GLY A 47 2.53 -1.60 -5.62
C GLY A 47 1.05 -1.76 -5.24
N ASP A 48 0.58 -2.99 -5.05
CA ASP A 48 -0.79 -3.26 -4.60
C ASP A 48 -1.09 -2.62 -3.23
N THR A 49 -0.08 -2.44 -2.40
CA THR A 49 -0.15 -1.73 -1.11
C THR A 49 -0.49 -0.24 -1.27
N GLN A 50 -0.20 0.37 -2.42
CA GLN A 50 -0.49 1.78 -2.67
C GLN A 50 -1.93 2.03 -3.20
N THR A 51 -2.72 0.99 -3.41
CA THR A 51 -4.08 1.13 -3.97
C THR A 51 -4.97 2.04 -3.11
N ASN A 52 -4.87 1.98 -1.79
CA ASN A 52 -5.65 2.84 -0.91
C ASN A 52 -5.24 4.31 -1.06
N LEU A 53 -3.94 4.60 -1.19
CA LEU A 53 -3.46 5.96 -1.45
C LEU A 53 -3.96 6.47 -2.82
N MET A 54 -3.90 5.64 -3.86
CA MET A 54 -4.43 6.00 -5.18
C MET A 54 -5.93 6.34 -5.14
N ARG A 55 -6.71 5.64 -4.32
CA ARG A 55 -8.14 5.90 -4.13
C ARG A 55 -8.39 7.23 -3.41
N GLU A 56 -7.79 7.43 -2.24
CA GLU A 56 -8.00 8.62 -1.41
C GLU A 56 -7.48 9.90 -2.11
N LEU A 57 -6.23 9.86 -2.57
CA LEU A 57 -5.63 11.00 -3.26
C LEU A 57 -6.28 11.24 -4.63
N GLY A 58 -6.53 10.17 -5.39
CA GLY A 58 -7.13 10.25 -6.70
C GLY A 58 -8.54 10.86 -6.69
N ALA A 59 -9.35 10.58 -5.65
CA ALA A 59 -10.66 11.21 -5.48
C ALA A 59 -10.52 12.74 -5.32
N LYS A 60 -9.59 13.21 -4.50
CA LYS A 60 -9.31 14.63 -4.30
C LYS A 60 -8.73 15.29 -5.57
N LEU A 61 -7.77 14.64 -6.23
CA LEU A 61 -7.19 15.14 -7.50
C LEU A 61 -8.26 15.25 -8.60
N ARG A 62 -9.13 14.25 -8.70
CA ARG A 62 -10.20 14.27 -9.70
C ARG A 62 -11.21 15.39 -9.46
N ALA A 63 -11.59 15.61 -8.21
CA ALA A 63 -12.57 16.62 -7.82
C ALA A 63 -12.03 18.04 -7.91
N SER A 64 -10.77 18.27 -7.48
CA SER A 64 -10.23 19.62 -7.27
C SER A 64 -9.26 20.07 -8.35
N GLU A 65 -8.48 19.17 -8.94
CA GLU A 65 -7.41 19.48 -9.89
C GLU A 65 -7.75 19.01 -11.32
N GLN A 66 -8.89 18.35 -11.53
CA GLN A 66 -9.26 17.77 -12.84
C GLN A 66 -8.23 16.75 -13.35
N ILE A 67 -7.52 16.04 -12.46
CA ILE A 67 -6.53 15.02 -12.78
C ILE A 67 -7.13 13.65 -12.54
N THR A 68 -7.00 12.75 -13.53
CA THR A 68 -7.47 11.37 -13.43
C THR A 68 -6.29 10.45 -13.22
N LEU A 69 -6.21 9.78 -12.06
CA LEU A 69 -5.26 8.69 -11.85
C LEU A 69 -5.76 7.42 -12.51
N ILE A 70 -4.90 6.78 -13.30
CA ILE A 70 -5.14 5.51 -13.99
C ILE A 70 -3.95 4.62 -13.69
N TRP A 71 -4.17 3.48 -12.98
CA TRP A 71 -3.03 2.70 -12.52
C TRP A 71 -3.21 1.19 -12.66
N ARG A 72 -2.08 0.49 -12.75
CA ARG A 72 -1.98 -0.95 -12.64
C ARG A 72 -1.16 -1.32 -11.40
N ALA A 73 -1.67 -2.26 -10.60
CA ALA A 73 -0.99 -2.71 -9.40
C ALA A 73 -0.10 -3.92 -9.72
N THR A 74 1.22 -3.78 -9.50
CA THR A 74 2.22 -4.85 -9.69
C THR A 74 3.16 -4.97 -8.49
N GLY A 75 4.45 -5.13 -8.67
CA GLY A 75 5.46 -5.17 -7.60
C GLY A 75 6.51 -4.10 -7.81
N SER A 76 7.23 -3.71 -6.76
CA SER A 76 8.24 -2.65 -6.83
C SER A 76 9.23 -2.83 -7.99
N CYS A 77 9.90 -3.99 -8.09
CA CYS A 77 10.86 -4.20 -9.16
C CYS A 77 10.21 -4.25 -10.55
N THR A 78 9.02 -4.84 -10.68
CA THR A 78 8.27 -4.82 -11.94
C THR A 78 7.89 -3.40 -12.36
N ASN A 79 7.53 -2.54 -11.40
CA ASN A 79 7.22 -1.14 -11.68
C ASN A 79 8.45 -0.38 -12.20
N LEU A 80 9.61 -0.62 -11.56
CA LEU A 80 10.88 -0.03 -12.00
C LEU A 80 11.26 -0.49 -13.40
N ASP A 81 11.22 -1.80 -13.68
CA ASP A 81 11.51 -2.35 -15.01
C ASP A 81 10.58 -1.77 -16.08
N THR A 82 9.30 -1.59 -15.75
CA THR A 82 8.32 -0.98 -16.66
C THR A 82 8.70 0.45 -17.03
N LEU A 83 9.07 1.28 -16.06
CA LEU A 83 9.47 2.66 -16.30
C LEU A 83 10.84 2.74 -16.98
N TYR A 84 11.83 2.00 -16.48
CA TYR A 84 13.22 2.06 -16.96
C TYR A 84 13.34 1.63 -18.42
N GLY A 85 12.64 0.58 -18.81
CA GLY A 85 12.63 0.03 -20.15
C GLY A 85 11.63 0.70 -21.10
N ASP A 86 10.92 1.77 -20.70
CA ASP A 86 9.84 2.36 -21.48
C ASP A 86 8.84 1.27 -21.98
N LEU A 87 8.54 0.28 -21.11
CA LEU A 87 7.63 -0.83 -21.48
C LEU A 87 6.20 -0.33 -21.53
N ARG A 88 5.54 -0.59 -22.68
CA ARG A 88 4.15 -0.19 -22.86
C ARG A 88 3.21 -1.08 -22.06
N MET A 89 2.26 -0.46 -21.39
CA MET A 89 1.24 -1.11 -20.58
C MET A 89 -0.08 -1.14 -21.35
N SER A 90 -0.70 -2.31 -21.48
CA SER A 90 -2.02 -2.51 -22.07
C SER A 90 -2.90 -3.42 -21.21
N GLY A 91 -4.18 -3.52 -21.50
CA GLY A 91 -5.16 -4.29 -20.72
C GLY A 91 -5.89 -3.46 -19.69
N ASN A 92 -6.25 -4.06 -18.56
CA ASN A 92 -7.11 -3.46 -17.56
C ASN A 92 -6.34 -2.61 -16.55
N PHE A 93 -6.89 -1.43 -16.25
CA PHE A 93 -6.38 -0.46 -15.28
C PHE A 93 -7.50 -0.01 -14.35
N SER A 94 -7.20 0.18 -13.07
CA SER A 94 -8.08 0.92 -12.17
C SER A 94 -7.98 2.41 -12.46
N TYR A 95 -9.09 3.13 -12.28
CA TYR A 95 -9.12 4.58 -12.47
C TYR A 95 -10.09 5.27 -11.50
N ILE A 96 -9.98 6.58 -11.40
CA ILE A 96 -10.86 7.41 -10.55
C ILE A 96 -11.77 8.26 -11.43
N PRO A 97 -13.06 7.92 -11.53
CA PRO A 97 -14.04 8.72 -12.29
C PRO A 97 -14.47 9.99 -11.52
N ALA A 98 -15.22 10.85 -12.20
CA ALA A 98 -15.90 11.95 -11.54
C ALA A 98 -16.88 11.41 -10.48
N GLY A 99 -16.96 12.09 -9.32
CA GLY A 99 -17.86 11.70 -8.22
C GLY A 99 -17.46 10.42 -7.48
N TYR A 100 -16.25 9.91 -7.68
CA TYR A 100 -15.76 8.76 -6.92
C TYR A 100 -15.62 9.09 -5.43
N ASP A 101 -16.21 8.24 -4.59
CA ASP A 101 -16.06 8.30 -3.13
C ASP A 101 -15.46 6.98 -2.63
N PRO A 102 -14.23 7.00 -2.09
CA PRO A 102 -13.56 5.80 -1.60
C PRO A 102 -14.30 5.10 -0.44
N LYS A 103 -15.20 5.79 0.27
CA LYS A 103 -15.98 5.21 1.36
C LYS A 103 -17.13 4.36 0.87
N THR A 104 -17.79 4.76 -0.21
CA THR A 104 -18.97 4.07 -0.77
C THR A 104 -18.59 3.14 -1.92
N MET A 105 -17.47 3.40 -2.59
CA MET A 105 -16.92 2.58 -3.67
C MET A 105 -15.53 2.02 -3.29
N PRO A 106 -15.47 0.94 -2.50
CA PRO A 106 -14.20 0.39 -2.02
C PRO A 106 -13.32 -0.20 -3.13
N THR A 107 -13.92 -0.59 -4.26
CA THR A 107 -13.20 -1.08 -5.43
C THR A 107 -13.31 -0.05 -6.56
N PRO A 108 -12.20 0.53 -7.02
CA PRO A 108 -12.21 1.45 -8.16
C PRO A 108 -12.70 0.75 -9.42
N PRO A 109 -13.44 1.46 -10.30
CA PRO A 109 -13.80 0.92 -11.59
C PRO A 109 -12.57 0.67 -12.47
N VAL A 110 -12.77 -0.11 -13.52
CA VAL A 110 -11.73 -0.54 -14.45
C VAL A 110 -12.00 0.03 -15.83
N CYS A 111 -10.95 0.53 -16.47
CA CYS A 111 -10.93 0.88 -17.89
C CYS A 111 -9.89 0.05 -18.64
N THR A 112 -9.97 0.00 -19.96
CA THR A 112 -9.08 -0.79 -20.81
C THR A 112 -8.20 0.10 -21.68
N ILE A 113 -6.91 -0.26 -21.77
CA ILE A 113 -5.95 0.32 -22.71
C ILE A 113 -5.67 -0.72 -23.79
N SER A 114 -5.97 -0.37 -25.05
CA SER A 114 -5.72 -1.23 -26.20
C SER A 114 -4.22 -1.25 -26.58
N ALA A 115 -3.80 -2.28 -27.33
CA ALA A 115 -2.47 -2.29 -27.91
C ALA A 115 -2.31 -1.11 -28.92
N PRO A 116 -1.11 -0.49 -29.00
CA PRO A 116 0.17 -0.92 -28.44
C PRO A 116 0.39 -0.54 -26.97
N GLY A 117 -0.59 0.03 -26.27
CA GLY A 117 -0.50 0.42 -24.88
C GLY A 117 0.08 1.83 -24.67
N VAL A 118 0.19 2.23 -23.40
CA VAL A 118 0.72 3.52 -22.94
C VAL A 118 2.02 3.34 -22.16
N LEU A 119 2.83 4.39 -22.08
CA LEU A 119 3.98 4.44 -21.19
C LEU A 119 3.52 4.82 -19.76
N ALA A 120 4.24 4.36 -18.75
CA ALA A 120 4.04 4.85 -17.40
C ALA A 120 4.55 6.30 -17.29
N ASP A 121 3.72 7.20 -16.77
CA ASP A 121 4.12 8.56 -16.40
C ASP A 121 4.85 8.54 -15.05
N ILE A 122 4.41 7.65 -14.13
CA ILE A 122 4.95 7.49 -12.79
C ILE A 122 5.07 5.99 -12.47
N ALA A 123 6.20 5.58 -11.92
CA ALA A 123 6.36 4.28 -11.26
C ALA A 123 6.55 4.46 -9.76
N ASN A 124 6.01 3.51 -8.98
CA ASN A 124 6.19 3.49 -7.52
C ASN A 124 7.02 2.28 -7.10
N SER A 125 7.92 2.51 -6.16
CA SER A 125 8.60 1.48 -5.39
C SER A 125 8.41 1.73 -3.90
N ILE A 126 8.31 0.66 -3.10
CA ILE A 126 8.31 0.71 -1.63
C ILE A 126 9.58 0.10 -1.06
N VAL A 127 10.63 0.06 -1.88
CA VAL A 127 11.99 -0.31 -1.49
C VAL A 127 12.96 0.66 -2.13
N PHE A 128 14.12 0.83 -1.51
CA PHE A 128 15.22 1.55 -2.13
C PHE A 128 15.60 0.90 -3.47
N LEU A 129 16.06 1.70 -4.40
CA LEU A 129 16.20 1.28 -5.79
C LEU A 129 17.23 0.17 -5.99
N ASP A 130 18.23 0.09 -5.14
CA ASP A 130 19.25 -0.97 -5.08
C ASP A 130 18.70 -2.32 -4.56
N GLY A 131 17.51 -2.33 -3.99
CA GLY A 131 16.78 -3.56 -3.64
C GLY A 131 16.23 -4.33 -4.85
N CYS A 132 16.22 -3.72 -6.05
CA CYS A 132 15.81 -4.35 -7.30
C CYS A 132 17.04 -4.57 -8.23
N PRO A 133 17.01 -5.64 -9.07
CA PRO A 133 18.17 -6.00 -9.88
C PRO A 133 18.55 -4.97 -10.95
N THR A 134 17.58 -4.25 -11.50
CA THR A 134 17.80 -3.30 -12.60
C THR A 134 18.27 -1.96 -12.05
N PRO A 135 19.47 -1.48 -12.39
CA PRO A 135 19.97 -0.20 -11.91
C PRO A 135 19.16 0.97 -12.47
N LYS A 136 19.05 2.03 -11.67
CA LYS A 136 18.34 3.26 -12.07
C LYS A 136 19.05 3.95 -13.24
N PRO A 137 18.39 4.19 -14.38
CA PRO A 137 18.94 4.98 -15.48
C PRO A 137 19.14 6.46 -15.08
N SER A 138 20.04 7.14 -15.79
CA SER A 138 20.35 8.56 -15.54
C SER A 138 19.19 9.50 -15.89
N ASP A 139 18.30 9.09 -16.82
CA ASP A 139 17.12 9.84 -17.25
C ASP A 139 15.90 9.60 -16.35
N VAL A 140 16.10 9.13 -15.12
CA VAL A 140 15.04 8.89 -14.14
C VAL A 140 15.28 9.72 -12.88
N ILE A 141 14.26 10.52 -12.52
CA ILE A 141 14.18 11.19 -11.21
C ILE A 141 13.52 10.24 -10.23
N ASP A 142 14.06 10.16 -9.03
CA ASP A 142 13.48 9.48 -7.87
C ASP A 142 13.12 10.53 -6.80
N THR A 143 11.86 10.58 -6.43
CA THR A 143 11.33 11.48 -5.39
C THR A 143 10.85 10.64 -4.21
N LEU A 144 11.47 10.86 -3.05
CA LEU A 144 11.07 10.18 -1.82
C LEU A 144 9.72 10.70 -1.33
N GLY A 145 8.79 9.78 -1.15
CA GLY A 145 7.46 10.05 -0.63
C GLY A 145 7.26 9.60 0.82
N PRO A 146 6.01 9.38 1.23
CA PRO A 146 5.67 8.91 2.57
C PRO A 146 6.37 7.60 2.94
N VAL A 147 6.53 7.37 4.23
CA VAL A 147 7.07 6.13 4.80
C VAL A 147 5.96 5.10 4.95
N GLN A 148 6.26 3.87 4.53
CA GLN A 148 5.43 2.69 4.73
C GLN A 148 6.09 1.76 5.74
N SER A 149 5.38 1.43 6.82
CA SER A 149 5.80 0.38 7.75
C SER A 149 5.43 -1.00 7.25
N PHE A 150 6.11 -2.03 7.74
CA PHE A 150 5.79 -3.44 7.49
C PHE A 150 5.65 -4.16 8.82
N VAL A 151 4.85 -5.23 8.85
CA VAL A 151 4.63 -6.00 10.06
C VAL A 151 4.74 -7.50 9.81
N PHE A 152 5.19 -8.25 10.81
CA PHE A 152 4.83 -9.63 10.97
C PHE A 152 3.48 -9.66 11.67
N ALA A 153 2.50 -10.31 11.05
CA ALA A 153 1.14 -10.40 11.55
C ALA A 153 0.76 -11.86 11.83
N VAL A 154 -0.07 -12.04 12.85
CA VAL A 154 -0.68 -13.33 13.21
C VAL A 154 -2.18 -13.12 13.41
N PRO A 155 -3.03 -14.18 13.36
CA PRO A 155 -4.43 -14.08 13.72
C PRO A 155 -4.60 -13.46 15.12
N LEU A 156 -5.65 -12.69 15.32
CA LEU A 156 -5.92 -12.00 16.60
C LEU A 156 -5.96 -12.97 17.78
N ALA A 157 -6.50 -14.19 17.56
CA ALA A 157 -6.60 -15.25 18.56
C ALA A 157 -5.25 -15.94 18.93
N SER A 158 -4.17 -15.66 18.18
CA SER A 158 -2.86 -16.24 18.48
C SER A 158 -2.36 -15.80 19.87
N SER A 159 -1.65 -16.66 20.59
CA SER A 159 -0.97 -16.32 21.84
C SER A 159 0.38 -15.60 21.62
N GLN A 160 0.90 -15.62 20.39
CA GLN A 160 2.19 -15.02 20.04
C GLN A 160 2.14 -13.49 20.14
N ARG A 161 3.20 -12.86 20.64
CA ARG A 161 3.24 -11.40 20.91
C ARG A 161 4.42 -10.68 20.27
N ALA A 162 5.50 -11.40 20.00
CA ALA A 162 6.73 -10.83 19.44
C ALA A 162 7.43 -11.82 18.54
N ILE A 163 8.33 -11.30 17.73
CA ILE A 163 9.28 -12.06 16.91
C ILE A 163 10.59 -11.28 16.82
N THR A 164 11.71 -11.99 16.86
CA THR A 164 13.03 -11.39 16.66
C THR A 164 13.49 -11.51 15.21
N ALA A 165 14.46 -10.72 14.81
CA ALA A 165 15.07 -10.83 13.47
C ALA A 165 15.66 -12.23 13.23
N GLU A 166 16.26 -12.83 14.27
CA GLU A 166 16.83 -14.15 14.23
C GLU A 166 15.76 -15.25 14.05
N GLU A 167 14.65 -15.19 14.81
CA GLU A 167 13.52 -16.12 14.63
C GLU A 167 12.92 -15.96 13.24
N ALA A 168 12.67 -14.72 12.79
CA ALA A 168 12.14 -14.43 11.45
C ALA A 168 13.06 -14.94 10.34
N TYR A 169 14.40 -14.83 10.50
CA TYR A 169 15.39 -15.40 9.59
C TYR A 169 15.20 -16.90 9.43
N PHE A 170 15.08 -17.65 10.53
CA PHE A 170 14.89 -19.09 10.48
C PHE A 170 13.50 -19.48 9.98
N VAL A 171 12.44 -18.80 10.42
CA VAL A 171 11.06 -19.05 9.98
C VAL A 171 10.92 -18.87 8.48
N PHE A 172 11.30 -17.71 7.94
CA PHE A 172 11.09 -17.41 6.54
C PHE A 172 12.21 -17.84 5.61
N GLY A 173 13.44 -17.99 6.11
CA GLY A 173 14.57 -18.51 5.33
C GLY A 173 14.63 -20.02 5.23
N PHE A 174 14.18 -20.74 6.25
CA PHE A 174 14.30 -22.19 6.34
C PHE A 174 12.96 -22.91 6.52
N GLY A 175 11.89 -22.19 6.87
CA GLY A 175 10.58 -22.79 7.09
C GLY A 175 10.60 -23.85 8.18
N MET A 176 9.93 -24.97 7.92
CA MET A 176 9.87 -26.09 8.85
C MET A 176 11.27 -26.59 9.31
N THR A 177 12.29 -26.51 8.44
CA THR A 177 13.65 -26.96 8.78
C THR A 177 14.39 -25.99 9.71
N GLY A 178 13.90 -24.76 9.86
CA GLY A 178 14.41 -23.78 10.81
C GLY A 178 14.08 -24.08 12.27
N GLN A 179 13.16 -24.99 12.53
CA GLN A 179 12.78 -25.52 13.84
C GLN A 179 12.38 -24.46 14.86
N VAL A 180 11.77 -23.35 14.40
CA VAL A 180 11.27 -22.27 15.28
C VAL A 180 9.80 -22.49 15.62
N ALA A 181 9.52 -23.03 16.79
CA ALA A 181 8.15 -23.19 17.27
C ALA A 181 7.53 -21.80 17.59
N PRO A 182 6.22 -21.61 17.32
CA PRO A 182 5.25 -22.59 16.82
C PRO A 182 5.16 -22.66 15.28
N TRP A 183 5.99 -21.93 14.53
CA TRP A 183 5.91 -21.71 13.08
C TRP A 183 6.62 -22.83 12.28
N LEU A 184 6.16 -24.07 12.47
CA LEU A 184 6.78 -25.29 11.91
C LEU A 184 6.07 -25.83 10.66
N ASP A 185 5.09 -25.11 10.10
CA ASP A 185 4.29 -25.57 8.97
C ASP A 185 4.37 -24.57 7.82
N ASN A 186 5.06 -24.91 6.74
CA ASN A 186 5.23 -24.04 5.58
C ASN A 186 3.90 -23.62 4.93
N ASN A 187 2.81 -24.36 5.11
CA ASN A 187 1.49 -23.97 4.60
C ASN A 187 0.82 -22.86 5.42
N LEU A 188 1.35 -22.58 6.61
CA LEU A 188 0.87 -21.52 7.50
C LEU A 188 1.84 -20.34 7.58
N LEU A 189 2.90 -20.33 6.77
CA LEU A 189 3.82 -19.19 6.59
C LEU A 189 3.40 -18.43 5.33
N PHE A 190 2.89 -17.22 5.47
CA PHE A 190 2.36 -16.44 4.36
C PHE A 190 3.33 -15.32 3.96
N GLY A 191 3.95 -15.46 2.80
CA GLY A 191 4.87 -14.48 2.20
C GLY A 191 4.35 -13.93 0.89
N ARG A 192 5.19 -13.15 0.22
CA ARG A 192 4.90 -12.50 -1.06
C ARG A 192 5.88 -13.00 -2.13
N PRO A 193 5.55 -12.92 -3.43
CA PRO A 193 6.52 -13.14 -4.51
C PRO A 193 7.76 -12.26 -4.37
N ALA A 194 8.90 -12.74 -4.85
CA ALA A 194 10.21 -12.09 -4.69
C ALA A 194 10.32 -10.66 -5.28
N THR A 195 9.45 -10.31 -6.23
CA THR A 195 9.40 -8.98 -6.86
C THR A 195 8.61 -7.94 -6.05
N LYS A 196 7.97 -8.35 -4.94
CA LYS A 196 7.19 -7.46 -4.09
C LYS A 196 8.05 -6.76 -3.06
N GLY A 197 7.88 -5.43 -2.94
CA GLY A 197 8.66 -4.61 -2.03
C GLY A 197 8.59 -5.06 -0.56
N THR A 198 7.44 -5.53 -0.10
CA THR A 198 7.28 -6.01 1.29
C THR A 198 8.26 -7.13 1.64
N VAL A 199 8.45 -8.13 0.76
CA VAL A 199 9.38 -9.23 1.02
C VAL A 199 10.84 -8.79 0.88
N ILE A 200 11.13 -7.85 -0.03
CA ILE A 200 12.47 -7.31 -0.21
C ILE A 200 12.88 -6.51 1.04
N SER A 201 12.04 -5.59 1.48
CA SER A 201 12.33 -4.70 2.61
C SER A 201 12.45 -5.45 3.94
N ILE A 202 11.50 -6.35 4.24
CA ILE A 202 11.61 -7.19 5.43
C ILE A 202 12.81 -8.13 5.32
N GLY A 203 13.03 -8.72 4.13
CA GLY A 203 14.14 -9.62 3.85
C GLY A 203 15.51 -8.98 4.13
N ALA A 204 15.70 -7.73 3.73
CA ALA A 204 16.91 -6.96 4.06
C ALA A 204 17.09 -6.79 5.57
N SER A 205 16.00 -6.58 6.31
CA SER A 205 16.04 -6.38 7.77
C SER A 205 16.30 -7.66 8.58
N ILE A 206 15.96 -8.84 8.01
CA ILE A 206 16.13 -10.14 8.69
C ILE A 206 17.22 -11.01 8.04
N GLY A 207 17.89 -10.54 6.99
CA GLY A 207 18.96 -11.27 6.31
C GLY A 207 18.49 -12.41 5.38
N VAL A 208 17.23 -12.41 4.93
CA VAL A 208 16.68 -13.43 4.00
C VAL A 208 16.46 -12.81 2.61
N PRO A 209 17.27 -13.17 1.60
CA PRO A 209 17.05 -12.70 0.24
C PRO A 209 15.65 -13.04 -0.27
N ALA A 210 14.99 -12.12 -0.98
CA ALA A 210 13.59 -12.25 -1.40
C ALA A 210 13.27 -13.56 -2.14
N GLY A 211 14.20 -14.09 -2.94
CA GLY A 211 14.05 -15.36 -3.66
C GLY A 211 14.23 -16.63 -2.81
N LYS A 212 14.63 -16.50 -1.53
CA LYS A 212 14.90 -17.64 -0.63
C LYS A 212 13.81 -17.88 0.41
N TRP A 213 12.78 -17.02 0.45
CA TRP A 213 11.71 -17.14 1.42
C TRP A 213 10.96 -18.48 1.29
N GLN A 214 10.61 -19.07 2.42
CA GLN A 214 9.79 -20.26 2.50
C GLN A 214 8.30 -19.91 2.63
N GLY A 215 7.44 -20.91 2.61
CA GLY A 215 5.99 -20.75 2.79
C GLY A 215 5.22 -20.37 1.52
N VAL A 216 3.93 -20.10 1.69
CA VAL A 216 2.95 -19.79 0.62
C VAL A 216 3.19 -18.39 0.08
N LYS A 217 3.26 -18.25 -1.24
CA LYS A 217 3.44 -16.95 -1.93
C LYS A 217 2.09 -16.42 -2.40
N VAL A 218 1.61 -15.37 -1.74
CA VAL A 218 0.33 -14.74 -2.04
C VAL A 218 0.55 -13.44 -2.82
N ASN A 219 -0.12 -13.28 -3.95
CA ASN A 219 0.16 -12.17 -4.87
C ASN A 219 -0.43 -10.82 -4.42
N LEU A 220 -1.57 -10.80 -3.72
CA LEU A 220 -2.22 -9.58 -3.22
C LEU A 220 -2.15 -9.52 -1.70
N SER A 221 -1.85 -8.32 -1.15
CA SER A 221 -1.74 -8.12 0.31
C SER A 221 -3.06 -8.37 1.04
N GLN A 222 -4.19 -7.96 0.46
CA GLN A 222 -5.52 -8.18 1.02
C GLN A 222 -5.90 -9.67 1.05
N GLU A 223 -5.51 -10.42 0.00
CA GLU A 223 -5.70 -11.87 -0.06
C GLU A 223 -4.88 -12.54 1.04
N LEU A 224 -3.60 -12.16 1.20
CA LEU A 224 -2.76 -12.67 2.28
C LEU A 224 -3.37 -12.39 3.66
N ALA A 225 -3.83 -11.17 3.89
CA ALA A 225 -4.46 -10.79 5.16
C ALA A 225 -5.73 -11.62 5.42
N SER A 226 -6.54 -11.88 4.40
CA SER A 226 -7.75 -12.71 4.50
C SER A 226 -7.41 -14.17 4.80
N MET A 227 -6.42 -14.75 4.09
CA MET A 227 -5.97 -16.13 4.33
C MET A 227 -5.41 -16.29 5.75
N LEU A 228 -4.59 -15.35 6.19
CA LEU A 228 -4.01 -15.34 7.54
C LEU A 228 -5.11 -15.22 8.61
N SER A 229 -6.09 -14.34 8.42
CA SER A 229 -7.23 -14.17 9.34
C SER A 229 -8.06 -15.45 9.49
N ALA A 230 -8.18 -16.23 8.42
CA ALA A 230 -8.96 -17.48 8.38
C ALA A 230 -8.17 -18.72 8.80
N ALA A 231 -6.90 -18.58 9.21
CA ALA A 231 -6.05 -19.73 9.55
C ALA A 231 -6.61 -20.51 10.74
N ALA A 232 -6.81 -21.83 10.55
CA ALA A 232 -7.41 -22.72 11.55
C ALA A 232 -6.54 -22.90 12.82
N ASN A 233 -5.22 -22.70 12.69
CA ASN A 233 -4.26 -22.77 13.78
C ASN A 233 -3.63 -21.39 14.03
N PRO A 234 -4.25 -20.51 14.82
CA PRO A 234 -3.80 -19.13 15.03
C PRO A 234 -2.36 -19.00 15.49
N ASP A 235 -1.89 -19.87 16.37
CA ASP A 235 -0.52 -19.80 16.91
C ASP A 235 0.55 -20.22 15.90
N ARG A 236 0.19 -21.09 14.95
CA ARG A 236 1.13 -21.63 13.96
C ARG A 236 1.15 -20.82 12.65
N ALA A 237 0.22 -19.90 12.48
CA ALA A 237 0.11 -19.07 11.30
C ALA A 237 0.82 -17.72 11.51
N ILE A 238 1.62 -17.32 10.52
CA ILE A 238 2.30 -16.02 10.49
C ILE A 238 2.39 -15.52 9.05
N GLY A 239 2.27 -14.21 8.86
CA GLY A 239 2.41 -13.59 7.55
C GLY A 239 3.07 -12.22 7.62
N ILE A 240 3.39 -11.65 6.45
CA ILE A 240 3.96 -10.31 6.30
C ILE A 240 2.99 -9.39 5.57
N LEU A 241 2.80 -8.19 6.10
CA LEU A 241 1.91 -7.17 5.53
C LEU A 241 2.57 -5.79 5.52
N GLY A 242 2.14 -4.92 4.60
CA GLY A 242 2.32 -3.49 4.78
C GLY A 242 1.45 -2.99 5.93
N GLY A 243 1.93 -1.97 6.65
CA GLY A 243 1.22 -1.42 7.81
C GLY A 243 -0.16 -0.88 7.47
N GLU A 244 -0.31 -0.29 6.30
CA GLU A 244 -1.59 0.26 5.79
C GLU A 244 -2.64 -0.84 5.51
N VAL A 245 -2.21 -2.01 5.03
CA VAL A 245 -3.10 -3.17 4.86
C VAL A 245 -3.42 -3.77 6.23
N TYR A 246 -2.41 -3.97 7.07
CA TYR A 246 -2.58 -4.45 8.44
C TYR A 246 -3.59 -3.59 9.22
N ASP A 247 -3.51 -2.26 9.13
CA ASP A 247 -4.41 -1.34 9.83
C ASP A 247 -5.89 -1.59 9.49
N SER A 248 -6.18 -2.03 8.27
CA SER A 248 -7.53 -2.39 7.82
C SER A 248 -8.02 -3.75 8.36
N TYR A 249 -7.12 -4.59 8.89
CA TYR A 249 -7.40 -5.95 9.38
C TYR A 249 -7.21 -6.12 10.88
N ARG A 250 -7.01 -5.04 11.65
CA ARG A 250 -6.78 -5.11 13.11
C ARG A 250 -7.90 -5.77 13.91
N ALA A 251 -9.10 -5.88 13.34
CA ALA A 251 -10.22 -6.62 13.94
C ALA A 251 -10.01 -8.15 13.95
N THR A 252 -9.17 -8.68 13.06
CA THR A 252 -8.93 -10.12 12.87
C THR A 252 -7.48 -10.52 12.98
N LEU A 253 -6.55 -9.57 12.83
CA LEU A 253 -5.11 -9.75 12.91
C LEU A 253 -4.51 -8.87 14.00
N LYS A 254 -3.34 -9.29 14.51
CA LYS A 254 -2.47 -8.45 15.33
C LYS A 254 -1.03 -8.50 14.82
N ALA A 255 -0.33 -7.36 14.93
CA ALA A 255 1.10 -7.28 14.68
C ALA A 255 1.88 -7.88 15.86
N LEU A 256 2.92 -8.62 15.54
CA LEU A 256 3.95 -9.00 16.50
C LEU A 256 4.87 -7.79 16.76
N ALA A 257 5.27 -7.61 18.01
CA ALA A 257 6.37 -6.70 18.31
C ALA A 257 7.65 -7.26 17.69
N PHE A 258 8.38 -6.46 16.94
CA PHE A 258 9.61 -6.88 16.27
C PHE A 258 10.84 -6.38 17.02
N ARG A 259 11.79 -7.30 17.27
CA ARG A 259 13.11 -6.99 17.80
C ARG A 259 14.14 -7.11 16.69
N ALA A 260 14.65 -5.98 16.22
CA ALA A 260 15.73 -5.97 15.24
C ALA A 260 17.05 -6.46 15.85
N THR A 261 17.98 -6.91 15.00
CA THR A 261 19.33 -7.29 15.42
C THR A 261 19.99 -6.15 16.23
N LYS A 262 20.63 -6.49 17.33
CA LYS A 262 21.26 -5.56 18.31
C LYS A 262 20.29 -4.73 19.15
N GLN A 263 18.97 -4.88 19.00
CA GLN A 263 18.02 -4.27 19.92
C GLN A 263 17.82 -5.14 21.18
N HIS A 264 17.59 -4.50 22.33
CA HIS A 264 17.30 -5.19 23.59
C HIS A 264 15.81 -5.44 23.81
N ARG A 265 14.94 -4.72 23.07
CA ARG A 265 13.48 -4.80 23.21
C ARG A 265 12.83 -4.95 21.85
N ALA A 266 11.67 -5.58 21.81
CA ALA A 266 10.78 -5.62 20.68
C ALA A 266 9.81 -4.44 20.71
N TYR A 267 9.49 -3.88 19.55
CA TYR A 267 8.59 -2.75 19.40
C TYR A 267 7.51 -3.05 18.38
N TRP A 268 6.30 -2.55 18.59
CA TRP A 268 5.29 -2.42 17.55
C TRP A 268 5.60 -1.21 16.66
N PRO A 269 5.01 -1.09 15.47
CA PRO A 269 5.16 0.14 14.67
C PRO A 269 4.58 1.37 15.39
N ASP A 270 3.53 1.17 16.18
CA ASP A 270 2.84 2.18 16.98
C ASP A 270 3.39 2.20 18.42
N SER A 271 3.02 3.22 19.21
CA SER A 271 3.40 3.32 20.63
C SER A 271 2.88 2.15 21.47
N THR A 272 1.74 1.59 21.06
CA THR A 272 1.13 0.38 21.63
C THR A 272 0.61 -0.53 20.52
N GLN A 273 0.22 -1.76 20.85
CA GLN A 273 -0.34 -2.70 19.88
C GLN A 273 -1.66 -2.20 19.24
N SER A 274 -2.42 -1.37 19.92
CA SER A 274 -3.73 -0.88 19.51
C SER A 274 -3.73 0.57 19.00
N SER A 275 -2.64 1.31 19.16
CA SER A 275 -2.52 2.68 18.66
C SER A 275 -2.35 2.71 17.13
N PHE A 276 -2.57 3.87 16.52
CA PHE A 276 -2.35 4.13 15.09
C PHE A 276 -1.31 5.24 14.86
N ASP A 277 -0.56 5.64 15.89
CA ASP A 277 0.35 6.79 15.89
C ASP A 277 1.70 6.56 15.19
N LYS A 278 2.02 5.32 14.82
CA LYS A 278 3.29 4.94 14.18
C LYS A 278 4.51 5.52 14.91
N GLN A 279 4.39 5.77 16.23
CA GLN A 279 5.40 6.50 16.99
C GLN A 279 6.76 5.81 16.94
N ASN A 280 6.81 4.48 17.11
CA ASN A 280 8.08 3.76 17.11
C ASN A 280 8.75 3.73 15.73
N VAL A 281 7.99 3.82 14.64
CA VAL A 281 8.55 4.02 13.29
C VAL A 281 9.16 5.41 13.18
N ARG A 282 8.41 6.44 13.58
CA ARG A 282 8.81 7.85 13.48
C ARG A 282 10.06 8.16 14.29
N ASP A 283 10.19 7.54 15.47
CA ASP A 283 11.29 7.73 16.42
C ASP A 283 12.48 6.78 16.18
N GLY A 284 12.39 5.84 15.23
CA GLY A 284 13.47 4.90 14.89
C GLY A 284 13.58 3.69 15.82
N HIS A 285 12.61 3.45 16.70
CA HIS A 285 12.59 2.23 17.52
C HIS A 285 12.16 1.00 16.71
N TYR A 286 11.28 1.17 15.73
CA TYR A 286 10.80 0.10 14.87
C TYR A 286 11.51 0.10 13.52
N HIS A 287 12.11 -1.02 13.12
CA HIS A 287 13.04 -1.09 12.00
C HIS A 287 12.40 -1.49 10.66
N LEU A 288 11.19 -2.10 10.67
CA LEU A 288 10.58 -2.58 9.44
C LEU A 288 9.76 -1.48 8.76
N TRP A 289 10.43 -0.66 7.97
CA TRP A 289 9.80 0.37 7.16
C TRP A 289 10.68 0.77 5.97
N SER A 290 10.10 1.37 4.95
CA SER A 290 10.81 1.98 3.83
C SER A 290 10.12 3.25 3.37
N TYR A 291 10.80 4.06 2.57
CA TYR A 291 10.15 5.13 1.84
C TYR A 291 9.33 4.57 0.68
N THR A 292 8.26 5.28 0.31
CA THR A 292 7.71 5.15 -1.03
C THR A 292 8.56 6.02 -1.96
N HIS A 293 8.99 5.45 -3.08
CA HIS A 293 9.73 6.11 -4.13
C HIS A 293 8.79 6.37 -5.30
N TRP A 294 8.79 7.59 -5.82
CA TRP A 294 7.96 8.01 -6.94
C TRP A 294 8.86 8.45 -8.08
N LEU A 295 8.93 7.62 -9.12
CA LEU A 295 9.90 7.75 -10.19
C LEU A 295 9.23 8.24 -11.46
N GLN A 296 9.95 9.11 -12.17
CA GLN A 296 9.52 9.68 -13.44
C GLN A 296 10.68 9.73 -14.43
N LYS A 297 10.40 9.48 -15.70
CA LYS A 297 11.37 9.73 -16.76
C LYS A 297 11.50 11.22 -17.04
N THR A 298 12.72 11.64 -17.40
CA THR A 298 13.02 13.01 -17.81
C THR A 298 13.14 13.14 -19.32
N ASP A 299 12.99 14.37 -19.79
CA ASP A 299 13.40 14.79 -21.13
C ASP A 299 14.92 15.05 -21.20
N MET A 300 15.40 15.49 -22.36
CA MET A 300 16.82 15.82 -22.57
C MET A 300 17.32 17.00 -21.72
N LEU A 301 16.41 17.79 -21.13
CA LEU A 301 16.74 18.92 -20.24
C LEU A 301 16.69 18.52 -18.76
N GLY A 302 16.48 17.23 -18.46
CA GLY A 302 16.38 16.71 -17.09
C GLY A 302 15.05 17.05 -16.40
N LYS A 303 14.02 17.50 -17.13
CA LYS A 303 12.68 17.78 -16.57
C LYS A 303 11.78 16.56 -16.74
N PRO A 304 10.84 16.31 -15.82
CA PRO A 304 9.84 15.27 -15.99
C PRO A 304 9.11 15.41 -17.33
N ARG A 305 8.96 14.29 -18.07
CA ARG A 305 8.36 14.28 -19.42
C ARG A 305 6.93 14.81 -19.48
N LYS A 306 6.21 14.80 -18.34
CA LYS A 306 4.80 15.20 -18.27
C LYS A 306 4.54 16.08 -17.04
N ALA A 307 4.23 17.35 -17.27
CA ALA A 307 4.03 18.32 -16.19
C ALA A 307 2.89 17.94 -15.22
N VAL A 308 1.79 17.38 -15.72
CA VAL A 308 0.68 16.95 -14.85
C VAL A 308 1.11 15.76 -13.94
N ALA A 309 1.98 14.88 -14.41
CA ALA A 309 2.51 13.80 -13.58
C ALA A 309 3.44 14.34 -12.49
N GLN A 310 4.28 15.35 -12.80
CA GLN A 310 5.08 16.06 -11.79
C GLN A 310 4.18 16.71 -10.73
N ARG A 311 3.09 17.35 -11.16
CA ARG A 311 2.10 17.93 -10.23
C ARG A 311 1.53 16.89 -9.26
N VAL A 312 1.23 15.69 -9.75
CA VAL A 312 0.76 14.56 -8.90
C VAL A 312 1.84 14.17 -7.90
N VAL A 313 3.10 14.04 -8.32
CA VAL A 313 4.21 13.70 -7.40
C VAL A 313 4.39 14.79 -6.35
N ASP A 314 4.41 16.07 -6.74
CA ASP A 314 4.58 17.19 -5.80
C ASP A 314 3.48 17.23 -4.73
N ILE A 315 2.23 16.95 -5.12
CA ILE A 315 1.10 16.86 -4.20
C ILE A 315 1.29 15.64 -3.26
N LEU A 316 1.63 14.49 -3.82
CA LEU A 316 1.76 13.23 -3.11
C LEU A 316 2.86 13.26 -2.04
N VAL A 317 3.99 13.89 -2.35
CA VAL A 317 5.13 13.98 -1.43
C VAL A 317 5.06 15.17 -0.48
N GLY A 318 4.03 16.03 -0.62
CA GLY A 318 3.82 17.21 0.22
C GLY A 318 4.62 18.45 -0.19
N ASN A 319 5.22 18.47 -1.39
CA ASN A 319 5.91 19.66 -1.93
C ASN A 319 4.93 20.73 -2.42
N ALA A 320 3.74 20.32 -2.89
CA ALA A 320 2.68 21.23 -3.28
C ALA A 320 1.68 21.38 -2.12
N VAL A 321 1.59 22.57 -1.55
CA VAL A 321 0.74 22.89 -0.40
C VAL A 321 -0.27 23.98 -0.76
N GLN A 322 -1.24 24.22 0.12
CA GLN A 322 -2.17 25.35 -0.05
C GLN A 322 -1.42 26.69 -0.08
N PRO A 323 -1.87 27.69 -0.87
CA PRO A 323 -3.10 27.67 -1.69
C PRO A 323 -2.93 27.06 -3.09
N SER A 324 -1.75 26.52 -3.43
CA SER A 324 -1.50 25.94 -4.76
C SER A 324 -2.30 24.66 -5.03
N VAL A 325 -2.77 23.94 -3.99
CA VAL A 325 -3.74 22.87 -4.01
C VAL A 325 -4.97 23.24 -3.20
N ARG A 326 -6.15 22.75 -3.61
CA ARG A 326 -7.43 23.06 -2.97
C ARG A 326 -7.81 22.15 -1.80
N PHE A 327 -6.92 21.27 -1.40
CA PHE A 327 -7.11 20.34 -0.28
C PHE A 327 -5.79 20.14 0.47
N GLU A 328 -5.83 19.53 1.65
CA GLU A 328 -4.63 19.13 2.40
C GLU A 328 -4.13 17.78 1.89
N PRO A 329 -2.96 17.70 1.21
CA PRO A 329 -2.46 16.45 0.67
C PRO A 329 -2.14 15.40 1.74
N LEU A 330 -1.66 15.84 2.91
CA LEU A 330 -1.25 14.97 4.02
C LEU A 330 -2.41 14.13 4.55
N ASP A 331 -3.67 14.63 4.49
CA ASP A 331 -4.85 13.88 4.90
C ASP A 331 -4.94 12.52 4.21
N SER A 332 -4.71 12.48 2.90
CA SER A 332 -4.79 11.22 2.15
C SER A 332 -3.73 10.23 2.59
N THR A 333 -2.52 10.73 2.86
CA THR A 333 -1.39 9.92 3.31
C THR A 333 -1.64 9.33 4.69
N VAL A 334 -2.05 10.17 5.66
CA VAL A 334 -2.29 9.73 7.05
C VAL A 334 -3.49 8.80 7.13
N ARG A 335 -4.57 9.12 6.43
CA ARG A 335 -5.81 8.33 6.42
C ARG A 335 -5.60 6.89 5.95
N VAL A 336 -4.65 6.65 5.06
CA VAL A 336 -4.33 5.30 4.58
C VAL A 336 -3.25 4.59 5.40
N GLY A 337 -2.79 5.17 6.52
CA GLY A 337 -1.82 4.54 7.41
C GLY A 337 -0.36 4.71 6.98
N LEU A 338 -0.07 5.59 6.01
CA LEU A 338 1.28 5.99 5.65
C LEU A 338 1.73 7.18 6.50
N ILE A 339 3.05 7.36 6.65
CA ILE A 339 3.64 8.42 7.47
C ILE A 339 4.25 9.48 6.55
N PRO A 340 3.75 10.73 6.54
CA PRO A 340 4.41 11.82 5.83
C PRO A 340 5.86 12.00 6.31
N ARG A 341 6.79 12.26 5.39
CA ARG A 341 8.20 12.49 5.77
C ARG A 341 8.36 13.59 6.80
N CYS A 342 7.54 14.64 6.75
CA CYS A 342 7.55 15.74 7.73
C CYS A 342 7.20 15.30 9.17
N ALA A 343 6.63 14.10 9.37
CA ALA A 343 6.35 13.55 10.70
C ALA A 343 7.45 12.60 11.21
N MET A 344 8.46 12.29 10.38
CA MET A 344 9.60 11.43 10.77
C MET A 344 10.65 12.22 11.56
N ARG A 345 11.35 11.52 12.46
CA ARG A 345 12.48 12.02 13.25
C ARG A 345 13.79 11.30 12.92
N VAL A 346 13.70 10.24 12.13
CA VAL A 346 14.83 9.47 11.63
C VAL A 346 14.73 9.26 10.12
N GLN A 347 15.88 9.03 9.50
CA GLN A 347 16.00 8.65 8.09
C GLN A 347 17.01 7.55 7.92
N ARG A 348 17.01 6.90 6.77
CA ARG A 348 18.03 5.95 6.32
C ARG A 348 18.25 6.07 4.82
N GLU A 349 19.37 5.53 4.34
CA GLU A 349 19.81 5.66 2.94
C GLU A 349 19.68 4.36 2.14
N ARG A 350 19.36 3.22 2.81
CA ARG A 350 19.21 1.90 2.17
C ARG A 350 18.29 1.00 2.98
N GLU A 351 17.77 -0.05 2.34
CA GLU A 351 16.97 -1.06 3.01
C GLU A 351 17.74 -1.73 4.15
N GLY A 352 17.09 -1.85 5.32
CA GLY A 352 17.68 -2.43 6.52
C GLY A 352 18.90 -1.69 7.07
N GLY A 353 19.23 -0.50 6.51
CA GLY A 353 20.36 0.32 6.95
C GLY A 353 20.14 0.98 8.30
N ASP A 354 21.25 1.49 8.87
CA ASP A 354 21.22 2.25 10.12
C ASP A 354 20.44 3.56 9.96
N PHE A 355 19.91 4.05 11.06
CA PHE A 355 19.21 5.33 11.11
C PHE A 355 20.17 6.48 11.42
N SER A 356 19.88 7.62 10.83
CA SER A 356 20.42 8.92 11.24
C SER A 356 19.28 9.83 11.65
N LEU A 357 19.61 10.87 12.40
CA LEU A 357 18.63 11.88 12.82
C LEU A 357 18.09 12.59 11.58
N TYR A 358 16.79 12.86 11.59
CA TYR A 358 16.12 13.62 10.53
C TYR A 358 15.32 14.76 11.14
N GLN A 359 15.56 15.96 10.65
CA GLN A 359 14.81 17.17 11.01
C GLN A 359 14.21 17.75 9.72
N PRO A 360 12.91 17.56 9.49
CA PRO A 360 12.26 18.14 8.31
C PRO A 360 12.22 19.66 8.42
N ASP A 361 12.41 20.36 7.30
CA ASP A 361 12.29 21.85 7.23
C ASP A 361 10.90 22.33 7.64
N ALA A 362 9.89 21.51 7.37
CA ALA A 362 8.50 21.77 7.66
C ALA A 362 7.90 20.60 8.46
N PRO A 363 8.15 20.49 9.79
CA PRO A 363 7.61 19.40 10.60
C PRO A 363 6.09 19.42 10.64
N CYS A 364 5.48 18.22 10.72
CA CYS A 364 4.05 17.99 10.78
C CYS A 364 3.67 16.87 11.77
N GLY A 365 4.47 16.66 12.80
CA GLY A 365 4.28 15.58 13.76
C GLY A 365 2.99 15.72 14.54
N CYS A 366 2.66 16.93 14.97
CA CYS A 366 1.44 17.25 15.69
C CYS A 366 0.19 17.09 14.83
N TYR A 367 0.28 17.54 13.57
CA TYR A 367 -0.78 17.34 12.59
C TYR A 367 -1.01 15.84 12.34
N PHE A 368 0.08 15.07 12.15
CA PHE A 368 -0.02 13.62 11.99
C PHE A 368 -0.76 12.98 13.17
N ASP A 369 -0.37 13.26 14.41
CA ASP A 369 -1.00 12.70 15.60
C ASP A 369 -2.49 13.05 15.64
N SER A 370 -2.86 14.30 15.35
CA SER A 370 -4.26 14.72 15.34
C SER A 370 -5.11 13.96 14.33
N GLN A 371 -4.54 13.64 13.15
CA GLN A 371 -5.25 12.90 12.10
C GLN A 371 -5.24 11.39 12.34
N ALA A 372 -4.14 10.82 12.85
CA ALA A 372 -3.97 9.38 13.03
C ALA A 372 -4.73 8.84 14.24
N ILE A 373 -4.76 9.57 15.36
CA ILE A 373 -5.37 9.14 16.62
C ILE A 373 -6.46 10.08 17.16
N GLY A 374 -6.83 11.12 16.41
CA GLY A 374 -7.89 12.05 16.75
C GLY A 374 -7.53 13.06 17.85
N ASN A 375 -6.30 13.06 18.33
CA ASN A 375 -5.81 14.04 19.31
C ASN A 375 -4.30 14.26 19.16
N THR A 376 -3.80 15.35 19.74
CA THR A 376 -2.38 15.65 19.84
C THR A 376 -2.11 16.34 21.17
N ARG A 377 -0.88 16.22 21.69
CA ARG A 377 -0.41 16.97 22.86
C ARG A 377 0.06 18.38 22.51
N CYS A 378 0.07 18.73 21.24
CA CYS A 378 0.54 19.99 20.73
C CYS A 378 -0.50 21.10 20.90
N THR A 379 -0.02 22.32 21.09
CA THR A 379 -0.86 23.52 21.15
C THR A 379 -1.44 23.85 19.79
N ALA A 380 -2.76 24.03 19.70
CA ALA A 380 -3.39 24.56 18.50
C ALA A 380 -2.99 26.01 18.26
N CYS A 381 -2.86 26.41 17.00
CA CYS A 381 -2.46 27.77 16.63
C CYS A 381 -3.17 28.27 15.37
N ILE A 382 -3.23 29.58 15.19
CA ILE A 382 -3.67 30.23 13.96
C ILE A 382 -2.44 30.80 13.22
N ASP A 383 -1.46 31.29 13.98
CA ASP A 383 -0.20 31.81 13.48
C ASP A 383 0.96 31.47 14.44
N SER A 384 2.20 31.74 14.02
CA SER A 384 3.38 31.37 14.79
C SER A 384 3.62 32.25 16.04
N SER A 385 2.90 33.37 16.22
CA SER A 385 3.04 34.20 17.41
C SER A 385 2.52 33.52 18.68
N SER A 386 1.60 32.56 18.52
CA SER A 386 1.05 31.74 19.62
C SER A 386 1.92 30.54 19.98
N CYS A 387 3.02 30.28 19.27
CA CYS A 387 3.89 29.13 19.47
C CYS A 387 5.17 29.51 20.22
N SER A 388 5.39 28.94 21.41
CA SER A 388 6.59 29.18 22.21
C SER A 388 7.82 28.50 21.58
N GLY A 389 8.45 29.15 20.57
CA GLY A 389 9.66 28.66 19.89
C GLY A 389 9.43 27.72 18.72
N GLY A 390 8.19 27.36 18.41
CA GLY A 390 7.80 26.57 17.25
C GLY A 390 7.22 27.40 16.11
N THR A 391 6.82 26.73 15.05
CA THR A 391 6.13 27.36 13.90
C THR A 391 4.71 26.81 13.80
N CYS A 392 3.72 27.67 13.62
CA CYS A 392 2.34 27.26 13.37
C CYS A 392 2.24 26.64 11.96
N ARG A 393 1.92 25.34 11.90
CA ARG A 393 1.73 24.61 10.65
C ARG A 393 0.51 23.70 10.78
N HIS A 394 -0.32 23.64 9.77
CA HIS A 394 -1.53 22.81 9.75
C HIS A 394 -2.42 22.97 10.99
N GLY A 395 -2.39 24.17 11.62
CA GLY A 395 -3.17 24.49 12.80
C GLY A 395 -2.55 24.07 14.14
N PHE A 396 -1.30 23.62 14.17
CA PHE A 396 -0.57 23.22 15.37
C PHE A 396 0.81 23.88 15.47
N CYS A 397 1.24 24.14 16.70
CA CYS A 397 2.62 24.56 16.98
C CYS A 397 3.54 23.33 16.81
N GLU A 398 4.19 23.24 15.67
CA GLU A 398 5.15 22.17 15.35
C GLU A 398 6.54 22.57 15.86
N GLU A 399 7.17 21.67 16.61
CA GLU A 399 8.55 21.82 17.09
C GLU A 399 9.53 21.26 16.06
N ARG A 400 10.71 21.90 15.95
CA ARG A 400 11.81 21.42 15.11
C ARG A 400 12.58 20.30 15.78
#